data_a0891ce8c06bb54dd3356aab2a6695b9
#
_entry.id   a0891ce8c06bb54dd3356aab2a6695b9
#
_cell.length_a   1.000
_cell.length_b   1.000
_cell.length_c   1.000
_cell.angle_alpha   90.00
_cell.angle_beta   90.00
_cell.angle_gamma   90.00
#
_symmetry.space_group_name_H-M   'P 1'
#
loop_
_entity.id
_entity.type
_entity.pdbx_description
1 polymer ?
#
loop_
_entity_poly.entity_id
_entity_poly.type
_entity_poly.pdbx_seq_one_letter_code
_entity_poly.pdbx_strand_id
1 'polypeptide(L)'
;MQKIIKILTVPACLLILLSGCKKMLNVTPQSNITEQTYFKSEGDFDPYLTGIYPSMRTFANNITYGTERSEELIPALNSRFTTAWSQILSPSTGALNYNDWYKAIGNCNLLFDKIKGFSFSTAPDTKARILAETYALRAYFYFSLTRIIGDAPLMLQPVVDENVPLLARASAKDVMKQINSDLDSAILLFKSMSTFSVKTYPSKYRFAYGSVQALKADAKLWSAKVQGGGDADFNDAITAITEVEGSGLTLNADFGKVTPTRAASNTEVALAAFFLRDESGASSNYALNALPYLVGGAQGAVNIDSLPYVQTTTNGQGAYQISTQSRALFAGNTKDKRIPYTWVTQRNIDSRTKDTVNGISWITKYIGTKYADDRVSDNDIIMYRLADVFLMKAEAYAGLGNTTDAITYLNKVRARAGTGVYAGATDKPTVEMEVLNERGRELFFENKRWYDLVRFHTAGTINVYTYVPNLAGKTTPLYWPLNTTVLANNSKLTQTQGY
;
A
#
# COMPACT_ATOMS: atom_id res chain seq x y z
N MET A 1 -49.77 29.98 -64.05
CA MET A 1 -48.36 29.96 -63.73
C MET A 1 -48.01 30.23 -62.25
N GLN A 2 -48.70 31.08 -61.51
CA GLN A 2 -48.40 31.40 -60.10
C GLN A 2 -48.62 30.22 -59.09
N LYS A 3 -49.47 29.26 -59.35
CA LYS A 3 -49.71 28.09 -58.49
C LYS A 3 -48.70 26.99 -58.62
N ILE A 4 -48.03 26.87 -59.76
CA ILE A 4 -46.98 25.84 -60.01
C ILE A 4 -45.68 26.28 -59.43
N ILE A 5 -45.39 27.56 -59.37
CA ILE A 5 -44.14 28.12 -58.80
C ILE A 5 -44.12 27.93 -57.27
N LYS A 6 -45.29 28.02 -56.58
CA LYS A 6 -45.37 27.80 -55.12
C LYS A 6 -45.20 26.31 -54.72
N ILE A 7 -45.50 25.36 -55.59
CA ILE A 7 -45.37 23.92 -55.31
C ILE A 7 -43.91 23.44 -55.47
N LEU A 8 -43.13 24.09 -56.32
CA LEU A 8 -41.71 23.76 -56.52
C LEU A 8 -40.71 24.43 -55.55
N THR A 9 -41.11 25.55 -54.93
CA THR A 9 -40.27 26.26 -53.97
C THR A 9 -40.24 25.62 -52.58
N VAL A 10 -41.33 24.92 -52.17
CA VAL A 10 -41.36 24.24 -50.87
C VAL A 10 -40.41 23.04 -50.77
N PRO A 11 -40.33 22.11 -51.75
CA PRO A 11 -39.36 21.01 -51.67
C PRO A 11 -37.89 21.48 -51.85
N ALA A 12 -37.62 22.58 -52.59
CA ALA A 12 -36.28 23.11 -52.74
C ALA A 12 -35.76 23.72 -51.43
N CYS A 13 -36.59 24.43 -50.64
CA CYS A 13 -36.21 24.92 -49.31
C CYS A 13 -36.03 23.78 -48.28
N LEU A 14 -36.78 22.68 -48.39
CA LEU A 14 -36.66 21.53 -47.50
C LEU A 14 -35.33 20.75 -47.75
N LEU A 15 -34.88 20.71 -49.00
CA LEU A 15 -33.60 20.06 -49.36
C LEU A 15 -32.35 20.88 -48.91
N ILE A 16 -32.46 22.18 -48.79
CA ILE A 16 -31.39 23.04 -48.27
C ILE A 16 -31.26 22.94 -46.74
N LEU A 17 -32.36 22.63 -46.04
CA LEU A 17 -32.32 22.42 -44.57
C LEU A 17 -31.74 21.07 -44.17
N LEU A 18 -31.56 20.11 -45.08
CA LEU A 18 -30.95 18.80 -44.85
C LEU A 18 -29.43 18.77 -45.10
N SER A 19 -28.88 19.84 -45.65
CA SER A 19 -27.41 20.00 -45.75
C SER A 19 -26.83 20.58 -44.46
N GLY A 20 -27.20 20.02 -43.32
CA GLY A 20 -26.56 20.34 -42.03
C GLY A 20 -25.09 19.98 -42.08
N CYS A 21 -24.25 20.99 -41.90
CA CYS A 21 -22.78 20.89 -41.87
C CYS A 21 -22.36 19.79 -40.89
N LYS A 22 -21.91 18.65 -41.39
CA LYS A 22 -21.23 17.60 -40.58
C LYS A 22 -20.07 18.17 -39.74
N LYS A 23 -19.53 19.31 -40.08
CA LYS A 23 -18.50 20.04 -39.32
C LYS A 23 -18.99 20.69 -38.01
N MET A 24 -20.31 20.93 -37.85
CA MET A 24 -20.85 21.53 -36.62
C MET A 24 -21.14 20.50 -35.53
N LEU A 25 -21.18 19.21 -35.86
CA LEU A 25 -21.41 18.11 -34.90
C LEU A 25 -20.12 17.58 -34.30
N ASN A 26 -18.97 17.98 -34.81
CA ASN A 26 -17.65 17.67 -34.24
C ASN A 26 -17.05 18.90 -33.52
N VAL A 27 -17.81 19.51 -32.63
CA VAL A 27 -17.23 20.44 -31.66
C VAL A 27 -16.54 19.58 -30.62
N THR A 28 -15.23 19.39 -30.78
CA THR A 28 -14.39 18.93 -29.66
C THR A 28 -14.53 20.00 -28.56
N PRO A 29 -15.08 19.67 -27.40
CA PRO A 29 -15.20 20.64 -26.30
C PRO A 29 -13.81 21.17 -26.00
N GLN A 30 -13.55 22.45 -26.20
CA GLN A 30 -12.25 23.06 -25.92
C GLN A 30 -11.90 23.08 -24.42
N SER A 31 -12.87 22.74 -23.58
CA SER A 31 -12.71 22.65 -22.13
C SER A 31 -12.43 21.23 -21.60
N ASN A 32 -12.58 20.18 -22.40
CA ASN A 32 -12.23 18.84 -21.99
C ASN A 32 -10.84 18.48 -22.52
N ILE A 33 -9.89 18.34 -21.61
CA ILE A 33 -8.59 17.73 -21.90
C ILE A 33 -8.89 16.26 -22.24
N THR A 34 -8.89 15.93 -23.53
CA THR A 34 -8.99 14.56 -24.01
C THR A 34 -7.59 13.95 -24.07
N GLU A 35 -7.54 12.64 -24.02
CA GLU A 35 -6.29 11.89 -24.21
C GLU A 35 -5.52 12.33 -25.49
N GLN A 36 -6.23 12.63 -26.56
CA GLN A 36 -5.66 13.09 -27.84
C GLN A 36 -5.09 14.52 -27.77
N THR A 37 -5.50 15.32 -26.82
CA THR A 37 -5.11 16.73 -26.69
C THR A 37 -4.17 17.01 -25.55
N TYR A 38 -3.92 16.03 -24.66
CA TYR A 38 -3.11 16.20 -23.47
C TYR A 38 -1.61 16.23 -23.80
N PHE A 39 -1.08 15.18 -24.44
CA PHE A 39 0.35 15.02 -24.69
C PHE A 39 0.77 15.81 -25.94
N LYS A 40 1.30 17.01 -25.77
CA LYS A 40 1.75 17.91 -26.87
C LYS A 40 3.26 18.15 -26.82
N SER A 41 3.87 18.04 -25.66
CA SER A 41 5.28 18.34 -25.43
C SER A 41 5.90 17.39 -24.40
N GLU A 42 7.25 17.39 -24.29
CA GLU A 42 8.00 16.66 -23.26
C GLU A 42 7.50 17.02 -21.84
N GLY A 43 7.11 18.29 -21.63
CA GLY A 43 6.67 18.82 -20.34
C GLY A 43 5.36 18.25 -19.82
N ASP A 44 4.55 17.60 -20.66
CA ASP A 44 3.23 17.08 -20.28
C ASP A 44 3.32 15.72 -19.56
N PHE A 45 4.42 15.00 -19.74
CA PHE A 45 4.56 13.63 -19.23
C PHE A 45 4.79 13.54 -17.73
N ASP A 46 5.59 14.43 -17.13
CA ASP A 46 5.84 14.40 -15.70
C ASP A 46 4.63 14.80 -14.84
N PRO A 47 3.83 15.83 -15.22
CA PRO A 47 2.54 16.09 -14.59
C PRO A 47 1.57 14.92 -14.69
N TYR A 48 1.50 14.23 -15.84
CA TYR A 48 0.66 13.06 -15.99
C TYR A 48 1.10 11.92 -15.05
N LEU A 49 2.40 11.61 -15.00
CA LEU A 49 2.97 10.64 -14.07
C LEU A 49 2.64 11.02 -12.61
N THR A 50 2.78 12.30 -12.26
CA THR A 50 2.44 12.81 -10.93
C THR A 50 0.96 12.54 -10.60
N GLY A 51 0.06 12.63 -11.59
CA GLY A 51 -1.35 12.30 -11.47
C GLY A 51 -1.65 10.80 -11.21
N ILE A 52 -0.69 9.89 -11.40
CA ILE A 52 -0.83 8.46 -11.07
C ILE A 52 -0.56 8.18 -9.59
N TYR A 53 0.33 8.95 -8.94
CA TYR A 53 0.71 8.74 -7.54
C TYR A 53 -0.44 8.81 -6.51
N PRO A 54 -1.52 9.60 -6.69
CA PRO A 54 -2.71 9.54 -5.84
C PRO A 54 -3.33 8.14 -5.72
N SER A 55 -3.25 7.30 -6.77
CA SER A 55 -3.70 5.91 -6.69
C SER A 55 -2.82 5.09 -5.72
N MET A 56 -1.49 5.30 -5.74
CA MET A 56 -0.58 4.67 -4.77
C MET A 56 -0.93 5.09 -3.34
N ARG A 57 -1.23 6.38 -3.10
CA ARG A 57 -1.70 6.91 -1.82
C ARG A 57 -2.98 6.22 -1.35
N THR A 58 -3.96 6.06 -2.23
CA THR A 58 -5.23 5.38 -1.93
C THR A 58 -5.01 3.95 -1.44
N PHE A 59 -4.14 3.19 -2.11
CA PHE A 59 -3.86 1.80 -1.72
C PHE A 59 -3.01 1.71 -0.45
N ALA A 60 -2.03 2.58 -0.27
CA ALA A 60 -1.25 2.65 0.97
C ALA A 60 -2.11 3.01 2.19
N ASN A 61 -3.14 3.84 2.01
CA ASN A 61 -4.07 4.27 3.05
C ASN A 61 -5.10 3.18 3.46
N ASN A 62 -5.18 2.07 2.74
CA ASN A 62 -6.16 1.03 3.02
C ASN A 62 -5.58 -0.05 3.93
N ILE A 63 -5.90 -0.01 5.24
CA ILE A 63 -5.43 -0.98 6.24
C ILE A 63 -6.13 -2.34 6.17
N THR A 64 -7.22 -2.45 5.41
CA THR A 64 -8.06 -3.66 5.37
C THR A 64 -7.26 -4.87 4.88
N TYR A 65 -6.45 -4.69 3.85
CA TYR A 65 -5.80 -5.82 3.19
C TYR A 65 -4.52 -6.30 3.88
N GLY A 66 -3.78 -5.40 4.51
CA GLY A 66 -2.49 -5.75 5.13
C GLY A 66 -2.51 -5.84 6.66
N THR A 67 -3.58 -5.37 7.32
CA THR A 67 -3.66 -5.31 8.79
C THR A 67 -4.90 -5.96 9.38
N GLU A 68 -6.11 -5.64 8.92
CA GLU A 68 -7.35 -6.02 9.63
C GLU A 68 -7.57 -7.53 9.79
N ARG A 69 -7.10 -8.36 8.86
CA ARG A 69 -7.21 -9.81 8.97
C ARG A 69 -6.17 -10.45 9.89
N SER A 70 -5.16 -9.69 10.32
CA SER A 70 -4.11 -10.17 11.22
C SER A 70 -4.57 -10.17 12.69
N GLU A 71 -3.67 -10.60 13.56
CA GLU A 71 -3.83 -10.53 15.00
C GLU A 71 -3.48 -9.16 15.60
N GLU A 72 -3.05 -8.19 14.79
CA GLU A 72 -2.56 -6.89 15.29
C GLU A 72 -3.60 -6.11 16.07
N LEU A 73 -4.85 -6.15 15.60
CA LEU A 73 -5.90 -5.26 16.07
C LEU A 73 -7.05 -6.03 16.71
N ILE A 74 -7.66 -5.39 17.70
CA ILE A 74 -9.01 -5.75 18.20
C ILE A 74 -9.87 -4.49 18.24
N PRO A 75 -11.20 -4.61 18.12
CA PRO A 75 -12.09 -3.47 18.27
C PRO A 75 -11.91 -2.78 19.62
N ALA A 76 -11.85 -1.46 19.59
CA ALA A 76 -11.75 -0.64 20.80
C ALA A 76 -13.11 -0.32 21.41
N LEU A 77 -14.10 -0.11 20.57
CA LEU A 77 -15.49 0.15 20.90
C LEU A 77 -16.37 -0.91 20.26
N ASN A 78 -17.38 -1.41 20.97
CA ASN A 78 -18.22 -2.56 20.60
C ASN A 78 -18.99 -2.42 19.24
N SER A 79 -18.81 -1.34 18.51
CA SER A 79 -19.71 -0.99 17.41
C SER A 79 -19.16 -1.23 15.99
N ARG A 80 -17.88 -1.65 15.82
CA ARG A 80 -17.30 -1.72 14.47
C ARG A 80 -16.38 -2.92 14.26
N PHE A 81 -17.01 -4.08 14.11
CA PHE A 81 -16.34 -5.23 13.52
C PHE A 81 -16.44 -5.12 12.00
N THR A 82 -15.31 -4.97 11.31
CA THR A 82 -15.33 -5.11 9.84
C THR A 82 -15.48 -6.59 9.45
N THR A 83 -15.96 -6.83 8.25
CA THR A 83 -16.06 -8.19 7.71
C THR A 83 -14.68 -8.83 7.54
N ALA A 84 -13.67 -8.03 7.23
CA ALA A 84 -12.27 -8.47 7.14
C ALA A 84 -11.75 -8.92 8.51
N TRP A 85 -11.89 -8.09 9.54
CA TRP A 85 -11.50 -8.45 10.91
C TRP A 85 -12.25 -9.69 11.41
N SER A 86 -13.55 -9.77 11.15
CA SER A 86 -14.39 -10.91 11.55
C SER A 86 -14.13 -12.17 10.72
N GLN A 87 -13.28 -12.10 9.68
CA GLN A 87 -13.03 -13.19 8.72
C GLN A 87 -14.31 -13.71 8.03
N ILE A 88 -15.27 -12.80 7.80
CA ILE A 88 -16.54 -13.09 7.13
C ILE A 88 -16.50 -12.43 5.76
N LEU A 89 -15.96 -13.17 4.78
CA LEU A 89 -15.81 -12.69 3.41
C LEU A 89 -16.67 -13.54 2.47
N SER A 90 -17.34 -12.88 1.54
CA SER A 90 -18.10 -13.51 0.46
C SER A 90 -18.13 -12.59 -0.77
N PRO A 91 -18.53 -13.05 -1.94
CA PRO A 91 -18.65 -12.19 -3.14
C PRO A 91 -19.55 -10.95 -2.97
N SER A 92 -20.49 -11.00 -2.03
CA SER A 92 -21.40 -9.88 -1.71
C SER A 92 -20.96 -9.06 -0.49
N THR A 93 -20.00 -9.56 0.30
CA THR A 93 -19.63 -8.96 1.60
C THR A 93 -18.12 -8.99 1.80
N GLY A 94 -17.51 -7.82 1.91
CA GLY A 94 -16.07 -7.68 2.11
C GLY A 94 -15.21 -8.09 0.91
N ALA A 95 -15.83 -8.22 -0.27
CA ALA A 95 -15.16 -8.59 -1.51
C ALA A 95 -14.39 -7.44 -2.14
N LEU A 96 -13.34 -7.77 -2.88
CA LEU A 96 -12.57 -6.77 -3.62
C LEU A 96 -13.32 -6.31 -4.86
N ASN A 97 -13.49 -4.98 -4.98
CA ASN A 97 -13.71 -4.32 -6.26
C ASN A 97 -12.35 -3.80 -6.76
N TYR A 98 -11.83 -4.39 -7.81
CA TYR A 98 -10.48 -4.08 -8.31
C TYR A 98 -10.41 -2.90 -9.30
N ASN A 99 -11.53 -2.22 -9.56
CA ASN A 99 -11.60 -1.18 -10.60
C ASN A 99 -10.54 -0.09 -10.45
N ASP A 100 -10.29 0.36 -9.21
CA ASP A 100 -9.27 1.38 -8.96
C ASP A 100 -7.85 0.90 -9.29
N TRP A 101 -7.54 -0.39 -9.07
CA TRP A 101 -6.26 -0.99 -9.49
C TRP A 101 -6.10 -0.97 -11.00
N TYR A 102 -7.14 -1.40 -11.75
CA TYR A 102 -7.07 -1.42 -13.21
C TYR A 102 -7.12 -0.03 -13.82
N LYS A 103 -7.76 0.94 -13.17
CA LYS A 103 -7.66 2.35 -13.56
C LYS A 103 -6.22 2.86 -13.44
N ALA A 104 -5.56 2.57 -12.32
CA ALA A 104 -4.16 2.96 -12.09
C ALA A 104 -3.20 2.26 -13.07
N ILE A 105 -3.38 0.96 -13.30
CA ILE A 105 -2.64 0.17 -14.30
C ILE A 105 -2.86 0.72 -15.71
N GLY A 106 -4.11 1.05 -16.05
CA GLY A 106 -4.48 1.64 -17.34
C GLY A 106 -3.76 2.96 -17.59
N ASN A 107 -3.68 3.83 -16.57
CA ASN A 107 -2.94 5.08 -16.67
C ASN A 107 -1.43 4.85 -16.90
N CYS A 108 -0.83 3.84 -16.26
CA CYS A 108 0.55 3.46 -16.55
C CYS A 108 0.72 2.98 -18.01
N ASN A 109 -0.19 2.13 -18.48
CA ASN A 109 -0.16 1.62 -19.85
C ASN A 109 -0.31 2.75 -20.89
N LEU A 110 -1.20 3.71 -20.62
CA LEU A 110 -1.39 4.88 -21.47
C LEU A 110 -0.12 5.73 -21.53
N LEU A 111 0.52 5.98 -20.39
CA LEU A 111 1.77 6.72 -20.34
C LEU A 111 2.87 6.01 -21.15
N PHE A 112 2.99 4.69 -21.05
CA PHE A 112 3.92 3.91 -21.89
C PHE A 112 3.62 4.03 -23.38
N ASP A 113 2.36 4.04 -23.78
CA ASP A 113 1.97 4.18 -25.18
C ASP A 113 2.34 5.56 -25.73
N LYS A 114 1.92 6.61 -25.02
CA LYS A 114 2.10 8.00 -25.48
C LYS A 114 3.57 8.44 -25.52
N ILE A 115 4.37 8.06 -24.52
CA ILE A 115 5.78 8.49 -24.42
C ILE A 115 6.67 7.89 -25.51
N LYS A 116 6.28 6.76 -26.13
CA LYS A 116 7.05 6.12 -27.21
C LYS A 116 7.26 7.04 -28.40
N GLY A 117 6.24 7.82 -28.77
CA GLY A 117 6.26 8.73 -29.91
C GLY A 117 7.01 10.03 -29.69
N PHE A 118 7.48 10.31 -28.45
CA PHE A 118 8.12 11.59 -28.11
C PHE A 118 9.65 11.46 -27.97
N SER A 119 10.36 12.40 -28.56
CA SER A 119 11.80 12.57 -28.37
C SER A 119 12.07 13.57 -27.25
N PHE A 120 12.86 13.14 -26.26
CA PHE A 120 13.33 13.99 -25.16
C PHE A 120 14.77 14.44 -25.46
N SER A 121 14.93 15.28 -26.49
CA SER A 121 16.23 15.71 -26.98
C SER A 121 16.99 16.59 -25.98
N THR A 122 16.27 17.37 -25.19
CA THR A 122 16.84 18.30 -24.21
C THR A 122 16.99 17.71 -22.81
N ALA A 123 16.29 16.61 -22.51
CA ALA A 123 16.27 16.01 -21.19
C ALA A 123 16.12 14.45 -21.24
N PRO A 124 17.11 13.72 -21.77
CA PRO A 124 17.03 12.27 -21.93
C PRO A 124 16.85 11.53 -20.59
N ASP A 125 17.50 11.99 -19.52
CA ASP A 125 17.33 11.44 -18.17
C ASP A 125 15.89 11.59 -17.66
N THR A 126 15.18 12.64 -18.08
CA THR A 126 13.77 12.83 -17.72
C THR A 126 12.88 11.75 -18.32
N LYS A 127 13.08 11.37 -19.59
CA LYS A 127 12.36 10.25 -20.21
C LYS A 127 12.63 8.93 -19.49
N ALA A 128 13.89 8.64 -19.20
CA ALA A 128 14.31 7.43 -18.50
C ALA A 128 13.67 7.37 -17.11
N ARG A 129 13.69 8.47 -16.36
CA ARG A 129 13.07 8.59 -15.03
C ARG A 129 11.56 8.36 -15.09
N ILE A 130 10.85 9.03 -16.00
CA ILE A 130 9.39 8.88 -16.15
C ILE A 130 9.03 7.43 -16.44
N LEU A 131 9.73 6.77 -17.36
CA LEU A 131 9.52 5.37 -17.66
C LEU A 131 9.83 4.46 -16.47
N ALA A 132 10.95 4.69 -15.77
CA ALA A 132 11.34 3.92 -14.59
C ALA A 132 10.28 3.98 -13.49
N GLU A 133 9.81 5.18 -13.17
CA GLU A 133 8.75 5.38 -12.17
C GLU A 133 7.42 4.75 -12.61
N THR A 134 7.08 4.83 -13.90
CA THR A 134 5.85 4.21 -14.44
C THR A 134 5.89 2.68 -14.34
N TYR A 135 7.04 2.06 -14.65
CA TYR A 135 7.25 0.63 -14.47
C TYR A 135 7.13 0.24 -12.98
N ALA A 136 7.76 1.00 -12.09
CA ALA A 136 7.68 0.75 -10.66
C ALA A 136 6.25 0.87 -10.11
N LEU A 137 5.47 1.87 -10.57
CA LEU A 137 4.07 2.05 -10.20
C LEU A 137 3.21 0.88 -10.70
N ARG A 138 3.37 0.44 -11.96
CA ARG A 138 2.61 -0.69 -12.50
C ARG A 138 2.95 -1.98 -11.74
N ALA A 139 4.22 -2.22 -11.47
CA ALA A 139 4.66 -3.34 -10.64
C ALA A 139 4.04 -3.28 -9.23
N TYR A 140 4.03 -2.13 -8.60
CA TYR A 140 3.40 -1.94 -7.28
C TYR A 140 1.89 -2.23 -7.31
N PHE A 141 1.17 -1.75 -8.32
CA PHE A 141 -0.27 -1.99 -8.42
C PHE A 141 -0.58 -3.48 -8.63
N TYR A 142 0.13 -4.15 -9.52
CA TYR A 142 -0.02 -5.59 -9.69
C TYR A 142 0.40 -6.38 -8.46
N PHE A 143 1.51 -6.02 -7.80
CA PHE A 143 1.95 -6.70 -6.59
C PHE A 143 0.97 -6.52 -5.44
N SER A 144 0.44 -5.32 -5.25
CA SER A 144 -0.64 -5.06 -4.30
C SER A 144 -1.86 -5.94 -4.60
N LEU A 145 -2.32 -5.97 -5.85
CA LEU A 145 -3.50 -6.71 -6.27
C LEU A 145 -3.32 -8.22 -6.09
N THR A 146 -2.21 -8.81 -6.59
CA THR A 146 -2.00 -10.26 -6.53
C THR A 146 -1.83 -10.79 -5.11
N ARG A 147 -1.32 -9.97 -4.17
CA ARG A 147 -1.30 -10.34 -2.74
C ARG A 147 -2.70 -10.40 -2.12
N ILE A 148 -3.67 -9.67 -2.68
CA ILE A 148 -5.04 -9.65 -2.19
C ILE A 148 -5.87 -10.79 -2.79
N ILE A 149 -5.82 -11.02 -4.11
CA ILE A 149 -6.72 -11.96 -4.80
C ILE A 149 -6.02 -13.18 -5.43
N GLY A 150 -4.71 -13.27 -5.38
CA GLY A 150 -3.93 -14.29 -6.09
C GLY A 150 -3.86 -14.01 -7.60
N ASP A 151 -4.48 -14.87 -8.41
CA ASP A 151 -4.57 -14.70 -9.85
C ASP A 151 -5.26 -13.39 -10.23
N ALA A 152 -4.82 -12.72 -11.29
CA ALA A 152 -5.36 -11.44 -11.73
C ALA A 152 -5.27 -11.27 -13.24
N PRO A 153 -6.22 -10.58 -13.92
CA PRO A 153 -6.08 -10.26 -15.33
C PRO A 153 -4.83 -9.44 -15.63
N LEU A 154 -4.03 -9.85 -16.60
CA LEU A 154 -2.86 -9.10 -17.06
C LEU A 154 -3.24 -8.15 -18.19
N MET A 155 -3.52 -6.90 -17.87
CA MET A 155 -3.80 -5.82 -18.81
C MET A 155 -2.54 -5.00 -19.04
N LEU A 156 -1.88 -5.21 -20.18
CA LEU A 156 -0.59 -4.59 -20.52
C LEU A 156 -0.71 -3.56 -21.65
N GLN A 157 -1.89 -3.38 -22.22
CA GLN A 157 -2.19 -2.40 -23.25
C GLN A 157 -3.09 -1.30 -22.68
N PRO A 158 -2.99 -0.06 -23.18
CA PRO A 158 -3.92 0.99 -22.78
C PRO A 158 -5.34 0.66 -23.27
N VAL A 159 -6.32 1.10 -22.51
CA VAL A 159 -7.72 1.10 -22.92
C VAL A 159 -8.02 2.49 -23.46
N VAL A 160 -8.21 2.60 -24.77
CA VAL A 160 -8.35 3.90 -25.47
C VAL A 160 -9.77 4.15 -26.00
N ASP A 161 -10.65 3.16 -25.89
CA ASP A 161 -12.05 3.24 -26.33
C ASP A 161 -12.97 2.42 -25.40
N GLU A 162 -14.27 2.36 -25.74
CA GLU A 162 -15.26 1.63 -24.96
C GLU A 162 -15.13 0.09 -25.05
N ASN A 163 -14.31 -0.42 -25.99
CA ASN A 163 -14.11 -1.85 -26.22
C ASN A 163 -13.02 -2.41 -25.30
N VAL A 164 -13.25 -2.37 -24.01
CA VAL A 164 -12.32 -2.96 -23.03
C VAL A 164 -12.24 -4.48 -23.24
N PRO A 165 -11.06 -5.07 -23.55
CA PRO A 165 -10.98 -6.50 -23.74
C PRO A 165 -11.28 -7.23 -22.44
N LEU A 166 -12.22 -8.16 -22.49
CA LEU A 166 -12.49 -9.06 -21.38
C LEU A 166 -11.35 -10.05 -21.23
N LEU A 167 -10.59 -9.96 -20.14
CA LEU A 167 -9.45 -10.82 -19.86
C LEU A 167 -9.80 -11.82 -18.75
N ALA A 168 -9.41 -13.08 -18.94
CA ALA A 168 -9.39 -14.06 -17.87
C ALA A 168 -8.27 -13.71 -16.85
N ARG A 169 -8.32 -14.30 -15.67
CA ARG A 169 -7.24 -14.20 -14.69
C ARG A 169 -6.02 -14.98 -15.20
N ALA A 170 -4.88 -14.35 -15.24
CA ALA A 170 -3.58 -15.02 -15.38
C ALA A 170 -3.17 -15.61 -14.01
N SER A 171 -2.37 -16.64 -14.02
CA SER A 171 -1.86 -17.22 -12.79
C SER A 171 -1.07 -16.20 -11.97
N ALA A 172 -1.12 -16.31 -10.64
CA ALA A 172 -0.34 -15.45 -9.76
C ALA A 172 1.17 -15.51 -10.09
N LYS A 173 1.67 -16.64 -10.60
CA LYS A 173 3.04 -16.79 -11.08
C LYS A 173 3.33 -15.92 -12.31
N ASP A 174 2.40 -15.89 -13.28
CA ASP A 174 2.57 -15.05 -14.49
C ASP A 174 2.46 -13.56 -14.13
N VAL A 175 1.58 -13.22 -13.20
CA VAL A 175 1.49 -11.84 -12.67
C VAL A 175 2.80 -11.45 -12.00
N MET A 176 3.40 -12.32 -11.15
CA MET A 176 4.70 -12.06 -10.53
C MET A 176 5.84 -11.98 -11.53
N LYS A 177 5.80 -12.76 -12.60
CA LYS A 177 6.77 -12.65 -13.71
C LYS A 177 6.71 -11.27 -14.37
N GLN A 178 5.51 -10.75 -14.61
CA GLN A 178 5.34 -9.38 -15.13
C GLN A 178 5.82 -8.32 -14.15
N ILE A 179 5.51 -8.47 -12.86
CA ILE A 179 5.99 -7.57 -11.79
C ILE A 179 7.52 -7.51 -11.80
N ASN A 180 8.20 -8.66 -11.82
CA ASN A 180 9.65 -8.69 -11.85
C ASN A 180 10.22 -8.06 -13.13
N SER A 181 9.60 -8.30 -14.30
CA SER A 181 9.99 -7.67 -15.57
C SER A 181 9.87 -6.15 -15.52
N ASP A 182 8.80 -5.63 -14.92
CA ASP A 182 8.61 -4.19 -14.75
C ASP A 182 9.66 -3.61 -13.79
N LEU A 183 9.94 -4.28 -12.67
CA LEU A 183 10.96 -3.84 -11.71
C LEU A 183 12.37 -3.86 -12.32
N ASP A 184 12.71 -4.88 -13.10
CA ASP A 184 13.99 -4.95 -13.80
C ASP A 184 14.12 -3.82 -14.85
N SER A 185 13.05 -3.53 -15.57
CA SER A 185 13.00 -2.39 -16.52
C SER A 185 13.20 -1.06 -15.80
N ALA A 186 12.53 -0.86 -14.65
CA ALA A 186 12.70 0.34 -13.84
C ALA A 186 14.15 0.52 -13.34
N ILE A 187 14.78 -0.57 -12.86
CA ILE A 187 16.16 -0.58 -12.38
C ILE A 187 17.14 -0.23 -13.49
N LEU A 188 16.99 -0.85 -14.69
CA LEU A 188 17.83 -0.58 -15.85
C LEU A 188 17.71 0.87 -16.31
N LEU A 189 16.50 1.41 -16.36
CA LEU A 189 16.25 2.80 -16.74
C LEU A 189 16.87 3.79 -15.74
N PHE A 190 16.74 3.58 -14.44
CA PHE A 190 17.44 4.40 -13.46
C PHE A 190 18.95 4.36 -13.63
N LYS A 191 19.53 3.16 -13.85
CA LYS A 191 20.98 2.99 -14.07
C LYS A 191 21.47 3.63 -15.36
N SER A 192 20.61 3.79 -16.38
CA SER A 192 20.96 4.40 -17.67
C SER A 192 21.05 5.93 -17.62
N MET A 193 20.54 6.57 -16.58
CA MET A 193 20.57 8.03 -16.46
C MET A 193 22.01 8.54 -16.22
N SER A 194 22.38 9.63 -16.87
CA SER A 194 23.69 10.27 -16.66
C SER A 194 23.89 10.78 -15.24
N THR A 195 22.78 11.12 -14.57
CA THR A 195 22.72 11.59 -13.17
C THR A 195 22.54 10.46 -12.16
N PHE A 196 22.64 9.20 -12.59
CA PHE A 196 22.41 8.06 -11.70
C PHE A 196 23.36 8.04 -10.50
N SER A 197 22.80 7.86 -9.33
CA SER A 197 23.52 7.55 -8.10
C SER A 197 22.65 6.68 -7.20
N VAL A 198 23.22 5.64 -6.61
CA VAL A 198 22.52 4.78 -5.62
C VAL A 198 22.00 5.61 -4.45
N LYS A 199 22.71 6.71 -4.11
CA LYS A 199 22.38 7.59 -2.97
C LYS A 199 21.35 8.67 -3.28
N THR A 200 20.84 8.73 -4.50
CA THR A 200 19.92 9.79 -4.89
C THR A 200 18.48 9.39 -4.57
N TYR A 201 17.87 10.09 -3.63
CA TYR A 201 16.44 10.10 -3.39
C TYR A 201 15.90 11.52 -3.66
N PRO A 202 15.54 11.85 -4.90
CA PRO A 202 15.04 13.18 -5.23
C PRO A 202 13.73 13.51 -4.51
N SER A 203 12.96 12.47 -4.16
CA SER A 203 11.75 12.57 -3.33
C SER A 203 11.52 11.27 -2.60
N LYS A 204 10.99 11.33 -1.40
CA LYS A 204 10.50 10.14 -0.66
C LYS A 204 9.09 9.73 -1.09
N TYR A 205 8.44 10.55 -1.90
CA TYR A 205 7.05 10.37 -2.35
C TYR A 205 6.94 9.83 -3.77
N ARG A 206 8.08 9.65 -4.43
CA ARG A 206 8.19 9.09 -5.77
C ARG A 206 9.16 7.92 -5.77
N PHE A 207 8.94 6.97 -6.67
CA PHE A 207 9.89 5.88 -6.83
C PHE A 207 11.26 6.41 -7.26
N ALA A 208 12.28 5.93 -6.56
CA ALA A 208 13.69 6.11 -6.88
C ALA A 208 14.35 4.73 -6.90
N TYR A 209 15.57 4.64 -7.36
CA TYR A 209 16.29 3.36 -7.49
C TYR A 209 16.21 2.51 -6.21
N GLY A 210 16.52 3.08 -5.03
CA GLY A 210 16.49 2.34 -3.77
C GLY A 210 15.10 1.86 -3.35
N SER A 211 14.04 2.65 -3.62
CA SER A 211 12.68 2.22 -3.30
C SER A 211 12.15 1.16 -4.28
N VAL A 212 12.61 1.18 -5.54
CA VAL A 212 12.33 0.09 -6.49
C VAL A 212 13.00 -1.22 -6.04
N GLN A 213 14.23 -1.15 -5.56
CA GLN A 213 14.93 -2.31 -5.00
C GLN A 213 14.24 -2.86 -3.74
N ALA A 214 13.71 -1.98 -2.87
CA ALA A 214 12.93 -2.41 -1.72
C ALA A 214 11.63 -3.13 -2.13
N LEU A 215 10.91 -2.62 -3.13
CA LEU A 215 9.74 -3.28 -3.71
C LEU A 215 10.11 -4.62 -4.37
N LYS A 216 11.25 -4.68 -5.07
CA LYS A 216 11.75 -5.93 -5.66
C LYS A 216 12.05 -6.98 -4.59
N ALA A 217 12.67 -6.59 -3.50
CA ALA A 217 12.96 -7.49 -2.38
C ALA A 217 11.67 -8.07 -1.77
N ASP A 218 10.63 -7.23 -1.52
CA ASP A 218 9.34 -7.68 -1.01
C ASP A 218 8.65 -8.65 -2.00
N ALA A 219 8.68 -8.33 -3.30
CA ALA A 219 8.13 -9.19 -4.36
C ALA A 219 8.85 -10.55 -4.44
N LYS A 220 10.18 -10.54 -4.29
CA LYS A 220 10.99 -11.76 -4.29
C LYS A 220 10.77 -12.63 -3.06
N LEU A 221 10.62 -12.04 -1.86
CA LEU A 221 10.24 -12.77 -0.66
C LEU A 221 8.87 -13.41 -0.78
N TRP A 222 7.91 -12.69 -1.37
CA TRP A 222 6.59 -13.25 -1.66
C TRP A 222 6.68 -14.44 -2.60
N SER A 223 7.39 -14.29 -3.71
CA SER A 223 7.60 -15.37 -4.68
C SER A 223 8.33 -16.57 -4.06
N ALA A 224 9.38 -16.34 -3.27
CA ALA A 224 10.14 -17.38 -2.61
C ALA A 224 9.27 -18.30 -1.73
N LYS A 225 8.41 -17.69 -0.89
CA LYS A 225 7.61 -18.42 0.10
C LYS A 225 6.22 -18.83 -0.41
N VAL A 226 5.58 -18.00 -1.24
CA VAL A 226 4.16 -18.21 -1.61
C VAL A 226 4.01 -18.89 -2.97
N GLN A 227 4.98 -18.73 -3.87
CA GLN A 227 4.88 -19.23 -5.23
C GLN A 227 5.95 -20.28 -5.59
N GLY A 228 6.73 -20.70 -4.61
CA GLY A 228 7.72 -21.77 -4.74
C GLY A 228 9.01 -21.35 -5.45
N GLY A 229 9.34 -20.05 -5.43
CA GLY A 229 10.62 -19.52 -5.98
C GLY A 229 11.84 -19.93 -5.15
N GLY A 230 11.66 -20.23 -3.86
CA GLY A 230 12.67 -20.81 -2.99
C GLY A 230 13.98 -20.04 -2.94
N ASP A 231 15.10 -20.77 -2.91
CA ASP A 231 16.44 -20.23 -2.68
C ASP A 231 16.86 -19.18 -3.72
N ALA A 232 16.45 -19.34 -4.98
CA ALA A 232 16.76 -18.38 -6.03
C ALA A 232 16.16 -17.01 -5.72
N ASP A 233 14.88 -16.96 -5.36
CA ASP A 233 14.21 -15.71 -5.03
C ASP A 233 14.65 -15.12 -3.69
N PHE A 234 15.06 -15.94 -2.71
CA PHE A 234 15.72 -15.44 -1.48
C PHE A 234 17.04 -14.73 -1.80
N ASN A 235 17.88 -15.30 -2.67
CA ASN A 235 19.13 -14.69 -3.09
C ASN A 235 18.91 -13.40 -3.87
N ASP A 236 17.90 -13.36 -4.75
CA ASP A 236 17.50 -12.15 -5.47
C ASP A 236 17.01 -11.06 -4.50
N ALA A 237 16.26 -11.41 -3.48
CA ALA A 237 15.83 -10.48 -2.43
C ALA A 237 17.04 -9.90 -1.67
N ILE A 238 18.00 -10.73 -1.27
CA ILE A 238 19.24 -10.30 -0.59
C ILE A 238 20.04 -9.33 -1.49
N THR A 239 20.14 -9.63 -2.77
CA THR A 239 20.81 -8.76 -3.76
C THR A 239 20.13 -7.40 -3.85
N ALA A 240 18.81 -7.37 -4.01
CA ALA A 240 18.04 -6.12 -4.06
C ALA A 240 18.19 -5.31 -2.76
N ILE A 241 18.17 -5.97 -1.59
CA ILE A 241 18.36 -5.31 -0.30
C ILE A 241 19.76 -4.72 -0.15
N THR A 242 20.78 -5.39 -0.66
CA THR A 242 22.15 -4.88 -0.63
C THR A 242 22.28 -3.55 -1.39
N GLU A 243 21.56 -3.40 -2.50
CA GLU A 243 21.48 -2.12 -3.20
C GLU A 243 20.77 -1.03 -2.38
N VAL A 244 19.72 -1.37 -1.62
CA VAL A 244 19.08 -0.43 -0.69
C VAL A 244 20.03 0.01 0.41
N GLU A 245 20.81 -0.89 0.97
CA GLU A 245 21.83 -0.57 2.00
C GLU A 245 22.87 0.43 1.46
N GLY A 246 23.23 0.32 0.18
CA GLY A 246 24.12 1.26 -0.50
C GLY A 246 23.55 2.65 -0.71
N SER A 247 22.24 2.84 -0.54
CA SER A 247 21.54 4.11 -0.85
C SER A 247 21.78 5.24 0.15
N GLY A 248 22.45 4.99 1.27
CA GLY A 248 22.76 5.98 2.29
C GLY A 248 21.62 6.19 3.30
N LEU A 249 20.61 5.35 3.30
CA LEU A 249 19.60 5.33 4.37
C LEU A 249 20.23 4.89 5.69
N THR A 250 19.74 5.45 6.80
CA THR A 250 20.20 5.13 8.15
C THR A 250 19.00 4.98 9.08
N LEU A 251 19.09 4.04 10.05
CA LEU A 251 18.06 3.90 11.06
C LEU A 251 17.95 5.17 11.91
N ASN A 252 16.74 5.62 12.17
CA ASN A 252 16.53 6.65 13.20
C ASN A 252 16.89 6.09 14.57
N ALA A 253 17.74 6.80 15.31
CA ALA A 253 18.12 6.38 16.66
C ALA A 253 16.92 6.44 17.63
N ASP A 254 16.00 7.37 17.40
CA ASP A 254 14.76 7.55 18.15
C ASP A 254 13.59 6.91 17.37
N PHE A 255 12.96 5.89 17.96
CA PHE A 255 11.81 5.23 17.36
C PHE A 255 10.61 6.18 17.16
N GLY A 256 10.47 7.21 18.02
CA GLY A 256 9.43 8.21 17.88
C GLY A 256 9.50 9.03 16.57
N LYS A 257 10.64 8.99 15.88
CA LYS A 257 10.82 9.65 14.58
C LYS A 257 10.60 8.72 13.38
N VAL A 258 10.26 7.45 13.62
CA VAL A 258 10.09 6.47 12.55
C VAL A 258 8.86 6.76 11.70
N THR A 259 7.76 7.19 12.33
CA THR A 259 6.52 7.59 11.66
C THR A 259 6.31 9.10 11.79
N PRO A 260 7.11 9.91 11.07
CA PRO A 260 7.01 11.36 11.15
C PRO A 260 5.73 11.87 10.48
N THR A 261 5.34 13.10 10.80
CA THR A 261 4.29 13.77 10.03
C THR A 261 4.73 13.97 8.58
N ARG A 262 6.03 14.25 8.33
CA ARG A 262 6.60 14.39 6.98
C ARG A 262 7.80 13.46 6.80
N ALA A 263 7.75 12.65 5.74
CA ALA A 263 8.82 11.69 5.42
C ALA A 263 10.00 12.32 4.69
N ALA A 264 9.86 13.50 4.11
CA ALA A 264 10.86 14.12 3.23
C ALA A 264 12.27 14.16 3.82
N SER A 265 12.41 14.54 5.10
CA SER A 265 13.70 14.64 5.80
C SER A 265 14.06 13.39 6.61
N ASN A 266 13.24 12.34 6.58
CA ASN A 266 13.48 11.13 7.37
C ASN A 266 14.58 10.28 6.73
N THR A 267 15.63 9.99 7.49
CA THR A 267 16.80 9.24 7.00
C THR A 267 16.55 7.76 6.80
N GLU A 268 15.51 7.20 7.41
CA GLU A 268 15.17 5.78 7.35
C GLU A 268 14.20 5.44 6.21
N VAL A 269 13.36 6.41 5.78
CA VAL A 269 12.29 6.18 4.81
C VAL A 269 12.83 6.11 3.39
N ALA A 270 12.50 5.02 2.69
CA ALA A 270 12.78 4.83 1.26
C ALA A 270 11.62 5.27 0.37
N LEU A 271 10.37 5.04 0.81
CA LEU A 271 9.16 5.42 0.09
C LEU A 271 8.01 5.66 1.07
N ALA A 272 7.27 6.74 0.84
CA ALA A 272 6.06 7.08 1.58
C ALA A 272 4.97 7.64 0.65
N ALA A 273 3.73 7.48 1.04
CA ALA A 273 2.61 8.18 0.43
C ALA A 273 2.39 9.51 1.15
N PHE A 274 2.31 10.60 0.37
CA PHE A 274 2.20 11.97 0.87
C PHE A 274 0.79 12.30 1.36
N PHE A 275 0.69 12.95 2.52
CA PHE A 275 -0.54 13.52 3.06
C PHE A 275 -0.29 14.93 3.58
N LEU A 276 -1.27 15.82 3.44
CA LEU A 276 -1.20 17.18 3.93
C LEU A 276 -2.59 17.62 4.41
N ARG A 277 -2.64 18.33 5.57
CA ARG A 277 -3.87 18.99 6.02
C ARG A 277 -4.40 19.89 4.89
N ASP A 278 -5.71 19.96 4.77
CA ASP A 278 -6.43 20.79 3.80
C ASP A 278 -6.31 20.34 2.32
N GLU A 279 -5.60 19.22 2.07
CA GLU A 279 -5.63 18.55 0.77
C GLU A 279 -6.73 17.49 0.74
N SER A 280 -7.36 17.29 -0.43
CA SER A 280 -8.37 16.25 -0.61
C SER A 280 -7.81 14.87 -0.23
N GLY A 281 -8.47 14.18 0.71
CA GLY A 281 -8.01 12.91 1.25
C GLY A 281 -6.94 13.01 2.35
N ALA A 282 -6.82 14.17 3.00
CA ALA A 282 -5.86 14.40 4.09
C ALA A 282 -6.08 13.51 5.32
N SER A 283 -7.27 12.99 5.54
CA SER A 283 -7.53 12.07 6.64
C SER A 283 -7.08 10.66 6.28
N SER A 284 -6.04 10.16 6.94
CA SER A 284 -5.63 8.78 6.75
C SER A 284 -6.56 7.83 7.52
N ASN A 285 -6.86 6.68 6.91
CA ASN A 285 -7.61 5.61 7.59
C ASN A 285 -6.89 5.11 8.85
N TYR A 286 -5.60 5.30 8.96
CA TYR A 286 -4.82 4.94 10.14
C TYR A 286 -5.33 5.69 11.38
N ALA A 287 -5.42 7.01 11.32
CA ALA A 287 -5.93 7.77 12.46
C ALA A 287 -7.43 7.60 12.66
N LEU A 288 -8.20 7.60 11.59
CA LEU A 288 -9.64 7.37 11.67
C LEU A 288 -9.97 6.10 12.46
N ASN A 289 -9.17 5.05 12.29
CA ASN A 289 -9.37 3.77 12.97
C ASN A 289 -8.63 3.64 14.31
N ALA A 290 -7.58 4.42 14.56
CA ALA A 290 -6.70 4.26 15.72
C ALA A 290 -6.90 5.32 16.79
N LEU A 291 -7.17 6.59 16.42
CA LEU A 291 -7.27 7.68 17.37
C LEU A 291 -8.67 7.81 18.00
N PRO A 292 -8.79 7.88 19.33
CA PRO A 292 -10.06 8.16 19.97
C PRO A 292 -10.46 9.63 19.74
N TYR A 293 -11.75 9.90 19.56
CA TYR A 293 -12.23 11.27 19.70
C TYR A 293 -12.64 11.57 21.15
N LEU A 294 -12.54 12.85 21.54
CA LEU A 294 -12.59 13.27 22.94
C LEU A 294 -13.87 12.79 23.66
N VAL A 295 -15.04 13.04 23.08
CA VAL A 295 -16.32 12.79 23.76
C VAL A 295 -16.65 11.30 23.88
N GLY A 296 -16.39 10.52 22.84
CA GLY A 296 -16.79 9.11 22.81
C GLY A 296 -15.75 8.12 23.30
N GLY A 297 -14.46 8.48 23.21
CA GLY A 297 -13.38 7.54 23.48
C GLY A 297 -12.40 7.94 24.57
N ALA A 298 -12.12 9.21 24.75
CA ALA A 298 -11.08 9.68 25.66
C ALA A 298 -11.63 10.47 26.86
N GLN A 299 -12.89 10.89 26.83
CA GLN A 299 -13.50 11.70 27.88
C GLN A 299 -13.51 10.94 29.22
N GLY A 300 -13.08 11.61 30.29
CA GLY A 300 -13.06 11.05 31.64
C GLY A 300 -11.85 10.18 31.97
N ALA A 301 -10.89 10.04 31.05
CA ALA A 301 -9.63 9.38 31.35
C ALA A 301 -8.78 10.22 32.31
N VAL A 302 -8.23 9.59 33.35
CA VAL A 302 -7.35 10.28 34.32
C VAL A 302 -5.98 10.64 33.75
N ASN A 303 -5.61 10.04 32.62
CA ASN A 303 -4.38 10.34 31.88
C ASN A 303 -4.66 10.93 30.49
N ILE A 304 -5.74 11.73 30.39
CA ILE A 304 -6.20 12.29 29.12
C ILE A 304 -5.09 13.07 28.36
N ASP A 305 -4.25 13.79 29.09
CA ASP A 305 -3.17 14.58 28.50
C ASP A 305 -2.11 13.73 27.78
N SER A 306 -2.01 12.43 28.11
CA SER A 306 -1.11 11.50 27.44
C SER A 306 -1.75 10.75 26.27
N LEU A 307 -3.07 10.92 26.03
CA LEU A 307 -3.77 10.25 24.95
C LEU A 307 -3.74 11.09 23.66
N PRO A 308 -3.46 10.47 22.50
CA PRO A 308 -3.45 11.16 21.21
C PRO A 308 -4.88 11.33 20.66
N TYR A 309 -5.77 11.98 21.39
CA TYR A 309 -7.16 12.15 20.96
C TYR A 309 -7.35 13.26 19.93
N VAL A 310 -8.46 13.17 19.18
CA VAL A 310 -8.99 14.20 18.28
C VAL A 310 -10.25 14.81 18.86
N GLN A 311 -10.60 16.03 18.46
CA GLN A 311 -11.81 16.72 18.96
C GLN A 311 -13.04 16.40 18.10
N THR A 312 -12.84 16.07 16.82
CA THR A 312 -13.91 15.79 15.88
C THR A 312 -13.92 14.31 15.45
N THR A 313 -15.10 13.74 15.23
CA THR A 313 -15.27 12.36 14.75
C THR A 313 -14.79 12.17 13.30
N THR A 314 -14.62 13.27 12.54
CA THR A 314 -14.11 13.22 11.17
C THR A 314 -12.62 12.87 11.09
N ASN A 315 -11.87 13.17 12.16
CA ASN A 315 -10.43 12.92 12.22
C ASN A 315 -10.04 11.68 13.03
N GLY A 316 -10.98 11.04 13.73
CA GLY A 316 -10.74 9.82 14.49
C GLY A 316 -12.02 9.20 15.01
N GLN A 317 -12.11 7.90 14.99
CA GLN A 317 -13.25 7.13 15.52
C GLN A 317 -12.86 6.16 16.62
N GLY A 318 -11.56 5.88 16.78
CA GLY A 318 -11.07 4.92 17.77
C GLY A 318 -11.69 3.53 17.58
N ALA A 319 -11.78 3.07 16.33
CA ALA A 319 -12.40 1.79 16.02
C ALA A 319 -11.58 0.61 16.52
N TYR A 320 -10.25 0.75 16.52
CA TYR A 320 -9.32 -0.31 16.88
C TYR A 320 -8.37 0.10 18.00
N GLN A 321 -7.92 -0.92 18.74
CA GLN A 321 -6.81 -0.87 19.68
C GLN A 321 -5.82 -2.01 19.36
N ILE A 322 -4.62 -1.91 19.92
CA ILE A 322 -3.64 -3.00 19.85
C ILE A 322 -4.17 -4.24 20.54
N SER A 323 -4.05 -5.41 19.92
CA SER A 323 -4.51 -6.67 20.50
C SER A 323 -3.64 -7.13 21.68
N THR A 324 -4.19 -8.02 22.51
CA THR A 324 -3.43 -8.69 23.58
C THR A 324 -2.27 -9.51 23.01
N GLN A 325 -2.47 -10.18 21.85
CA GLN A 325 -1.43 -10.97 21.21
C GLN A 325 -0.27 -10.09 20.72
N SER A 326 -0.55 -8.96 20.08
CA SER A 326 0.50 -8.03 19.67
C SER A 326 1.24 -7.41 20.87
N ARG A 327 0.54 -7.07 21.95
CA ARG A 327 1.20 -6.64 23.18
C ARG A 327 2.09 -7.71 23.79
N ALA A 328 1.69 -8.98 23.70
CA ALA A 328 2.48 -10.11 24.19
C ALA A 328 3.83 -10.25 23.47
N LEU A 329 3.97 -9.78 22.23
CA LEU A 329 5.27 -9.74 21.54
C LEU A 329 6.31 -8.88 22.28
N PHE A 330 5.88 -7.90 23.06
CA PHE A 330 6.74 -7.03 23.88
C PHE A 330 6.90 -7.55 25.32
N ALA A 331 6.27 -8.68 25.67
CA ALA A 331 6.34 -9.22 27.03
C ALA A 331 7.77 -9.59 27.41
N GLY A 332 8.12 -9.35 28.70
CA GLY A 332 9.46 -9.62 29.22
C GLY A 332 10.50 -8.57 28.89
N ASN A 333 10.17 -7.56 28.07
CA ASN A 333 11.11 -6.48 27.73
C ASN A 333 10.50 -5.09 27.94
N THR A 334 10.37 -4.67 29.19
CA THR A 334 9.85 -3.34 29.56
C THR A 334 10.75 -2.18 29.12
N LYS A 335 11.99 -2.48 28.68
CA LYS A 335 12.95 -1.49 28.18
C LYS A 335 12.85 -1.26 26.67
N ASP A 336 11.94 -1.97 25.97
CA ASP A 336 11.74 -1.77 24.54
C ASP A 336 11.24 -0.34 24.26
N LYS A 337 12.11 0.44 23.62
CA LYS A 337 11.87 1.87 23.34
C LYS A 337 10.70 2.11 22.40
N ARG A 338 10.17 1.07 21.74
CA ARG A 338 9.04 1.17 20.82
C ARG A 338 7.70 1.26 21.53
N ILE A 339 7.59 0.72 22.76
CA ILE A 339 6.32 0.62 23.49
C ILE A 339 5.56 1.95 23.52
N PRO A 340 6.12 3.09 23.98
CA PRO A 340 5.37 4.35 24.09
C PRO A 340 4.94 4.93 22.75
N TYR A 341 5.59 4.52 21.65
CA TYR A 341 5.27 4.92 20.29
C TYR A 341 4.42 3.90 19.52
N THR A 342 4.00 2.82 20.18
CA THR A 342 3.12 1.79 19.64
C THR A 342 1.73 1.90 20.24
N TRP A 343 1.63 2.02 21.56
CA TRP A 343 0.34 2.23 22.25
C TRP A 343 0.50 2.97 23.58
N VAL A 344 -0.62 3.54 24.03
CA VAL A 344 -0.82 4.07 25.39
C VAL A 344 -2.10 3.49 25.98
N THR A 345 -2.04 3.03 27.22
CA THR A 345 -3.23 2.51 27.91
C THR A 345 -3.97 3.65 28.59
N GLN A 346 -5.24 3.83 28.23
CA GLN A 346 -6.16 4.72 28.91
C GLN A 346 -6.39 4.23 30.34
N ARG A 347 -6.39 5.14 31.30
CA ARG A 347 -6.69 4.86 32.70
C ARG A 347 -7.98 5.57 33.13
N ASN A 348 -8.86 4.83 33.74
CA ASN A 348 -10.15 5.33 34.20
C ASN A 348 -10.29 5.14 35.72
N ILE A 349 -11.21 5.85 36.34
CA ILE A 349 -11.62 5.57 37.72
C ILE A 349 -12.81 4.62 37.69
N ASP A 350 -12.69 3.48 38.33
CA ASP A 350 -13.83 2.59 38.59
C ASP A 350 -14.86 3.32 39.45
N SER A 351 -16.09 3.40 38.97
CA SER A 351 -17.16 4.17 39.63
C SER A 351 -17.54 3.61 41.03
N ARG A 352 -17.34 2.29 41.23
CA ARG A 352 -17.71 1.57 42.45
C ARG A 352 -16.56 1.54 43.44
N THR A 353 -15.35 1.10 43.00
CA THR A 353 -14.20 0.95 43.91
C THR A 353 -13.41 2.23 44.11
N LYS A 354 -13.56 3.20 43.21
CA LYS A 354 -12.75 4.44 43.13
C LYS A 354 -11.28 4.18 42.80
N ASP A 355 -10.91 2.95 42.42
CA ASP A 355 -9.58 2.61 42.03
C ASP A 355 -9.31 3.04 40.57
N THR A 356 -8.03 3.24 40.24
CA THR A 356 -7.60 3.43 38.85
C THR A 356 -7.54 2.09 38.14
N VAL A 357 -8.31 1.95 37.08
CA VAL A 357 -8.37 0.74 36.25
C VAL A 357 -7.87 1.01 34.82
N ASN A 358 -7.25 -0.01 34.21
CA ASN A 358 -6.84 0.08 32.85
C ASN A 358 -8.04 -0.07 31.89
N GLY A 359 -8.12 0.83 30.93
CA GLY A 359 -9.10 0.81 29.86
C GLY A 359 -8.49 0.37 28.52
N ILE A 360 -8.89 1.06 27.46
CA ILE A 360 -8.48 0.80 26.09
C ILE A 360 -6.98 1.10 25.89
N SER A 361 -6.30 0.29 25.10
CA SER A 361 -4.90 0.51 24.70
C SER A 361 -4.84 1.13 23.31
N TRP A 362 -4.84 2.47 23.27
CA TRP A 362 -4.86 3.27 22.06
C TRP A 362 -3.53 3.20 21.31
N ILE A 363 -3.61 3.10 19.98
CA ILE A 363 -2.44 3.09 19.10
C ILE A 363 -1.84 4.49 19.05
N THR A 364 -0.52 4.60 19.21
CA THR A 364 0.22 5.87 19.17
C THR A 364 1.08 6.04 17.93
N LYS A 365 1.00 5.10 16.97
CA LYS A 365 1.63 5.22 15.66
C LYS A 365 0.72 6.02 14.71
N TYR A 366 1.28 6.87 13.86
CA TYR A 366 0.52 7.74 12.94
C TYR A 366 -0.50 8.65 13.66
N ILE A 367 -0.08 9.29 14.74
CA ILE A 367 -0.97 10.13 15.56
C ILE A 367 -1.31 11.50 14.93
N GLY A 368 -0.78 11.82 13.79
CA GLY A 368 -1.02 13.09 13.11
C GLY A 368 -0.41 14.31 13.80
N THR A 369 -0.79 15.48 13.34
CA THR A 369 -0.35 16.76 13.88
C THR A 369 -1.40 17.35 14.78
N LYS A 370 -1.00 17.84 15.98
CA LYS A 370 -1.85 18.62 16.85
C LYS A 370 -1.82 20.08 16.40
N TYR A 371 -2.94 20.57 15.91
CA TYR A 371 -3.19 21.97 15.58
C TYR A 371 -3.91 22.67 16.74
N ALA A 372 -4.13 23.97 16.64
CA ALA A 372 -4.83 24.75 17.66
C ALA A 372 -6.31 24.36 17.80
N ASP A 373 -6.92 23.98 16.70
CA ASP A 373 -8.34 23.64 16.57
C ASP A 373 -8.62 22.15 16.75
N ASP A 374 -7.71 21.26 16.30
CA ASP A 374 -7.89 19.81 16.40
C ASP A 374 -6.57 19.07 16.20
N ARG A 375 -6.58 17.75 16.32
CA ARG A 375 -5.54 16.84 15.82
C ARG A 375 -6.00 16.26 14.48
N VAL A 376 -5.18 16.42 13.46
CA VAL A 376 -5.47 15.95 12.11
C VAL A 376 -4.51 14.83 11.74
N SER A 377 -5.03 13.77 11.13
CA SER A 377 -4.23 12.66 10.62
C SER A 377 -3.65 13.00 9.26
N ASP A 378 -2.60 13.77 9.27
CA ASP A 378 -1.86 14.20 8.09
C ASP A 378 -0.45 13.58 8.01
N ASN A 379 -0.22 12.47 8.72
CA ASN A 379 1.04 11.74 8.58
C ASN A 379 1.19 11.15 7.19
N ASP A 380 2.40 11.28 6.63
CA ASP A 380 2.80 10.47 5.48
C ASP A 380 2.81 8.99 5.85
N ILE A 381 2.26 8.15 4.99
CA ILE A 381 2.20 6.71 5.22
C ILE A 381 3.47 6.06 4.66
N ILE A 382 4.25 5.44 5.53
CA ILE A 382 5.49 4.76 5.16
C ILE A 382 5.15 3.46 4.42
N MET A 383 5.72 3.32 3.23
CA MET A 383 5.61 2.09 2.44
C MET A 383 6.84 1.20 2.61
N TYR A 384 8.03 1.79 2.54
CA TYR A 384 9.31 1.08 2.78
C TYR A 384 10.26 1.95 3.60
N ARG A 385 10.93 1.33 4.57
CA ARG A 385 11.96 1.94 5.41
C ARG A 385 13.05 0.93 5.76
N LEU A 386 14.23 1.43 6.15
CA LEU A 386 15.43 0.61 6.30
C LEU A 386 15.27 -0.55 7.31
N ALA A 387 14.55 -0.34 8.42
CA ALA A 387 14.31 -1.44 9.36
C ALA A 387 13.47 -2.57 8.75
N ASP A 388 12.45 -2.27 7.93
CA ASP A 388 11.72 -3.28 7.17
C ASP A 388 12.66 -4.02 6.20
N VAL A 389 13.52 -3.28 5.50
CA VAL A 389 14.52 -3.84 4.58
C VAL A 389 15.49 -4.78 5.31
N PHE A 390 15.96 -4.43 6.51
CA PHE A 390 16.79 -5.32 7.32
C PHE A 390 16.04 -6.57 7.76
N LEU A 391 14.78 -6.46 8.14
CA LEU A 391 13.98 -7.62 8.53
C LEU A 391 13.61 -8.50 7.32
N MET A 392 13.43 -7.93 6.13
CA MET A 392 13.32 -8.70 4.89
C MET A 392 14.60 -9.49 4.60
N LYS A 393 15.79 -8.90 4.86
CA LYS A 393 17.07 -9.60 4.68
C LYS A 393 17.24 -10.73 5.70
N ALA A 394 16.84 -10.49 6.96
CA ALA A 394 16.81 -11.52 7.98
C ALA A 394 15.87 -12.68 7.59
N GLU A 395 14.69 -12.38 7.04
CA GLU A 395 13.75 -13.37 6.54
C GLU A 395 14.33 -14.19 5.39
N ALA A 396 15.01 -13.56 4.42
CA ALA A 396 15.64 -14.25 3.31
C ALA A 396 16.76 -15.20 3.77
N TYR A 397 17.65 -14.73 4.64
CA TYR A 397 18.71 -15.56 5.19
C TYR A 397 18.17 -16.73 6.03
N ALA A 398 17.16 -16.49 6.86
CA ALA A 398 16.51 -17.55 7.62
C ALA A 398 15.86 -18.59 6.66
N GLY A 399 15.22 -18.14 5.58
CA GLY A 399 14.66 -19.00 4.54
C GLY A 399 15.71 -19.93 3.90
N LEU A 400 16.90 -19.40 3.64
CA LEU A 400 18.07 -20.17 3.14
C LEU A 400 18.71 -21.07 4.21
N GLY A 401 18.29 -21.00 5.47
CA GLY A 401 18.94 -21.71 6.57
C GLY A 401 20.23 -21.04 7.09
N ASN A 402 20.59 -19.87 6.59
CA ASN A 402 21.70 -19.08 7.09
C ASN A 402 21.27 -18.26 8.30
N THR A 403 21.12 -18.93 9.43
CA THR A 403 20.62 -18.33 10.68
C THR A 403 21.59 -17.31 11.29
N THR A 404 22.89 -17.44 11.05
CA THR A 404 23.92 -16.48 11.53
C THR A 404 23.70 -15.10 10.94
N ASP A 405 23.56 -15.01 9.63
CA ASP A 405 23.31 -13.72 8.96
C ASP A 405 21.90 -13.22 9.25
N ALA A 406 20.90 -14.11 9.34
CA ALA A 406 19.56 -13.72 9.76
C ALA A 406 19.56 -13.02 11.13
N ILE A 407 20.25 -13.59 12.12
CA ILE A 407 20.40 -13.01 13.46
C ILE A 407 21.20 -11.69 13.42
N THR A 408 22.19 -11.58 12.56
CA THR A 408 22.95 -10.34 12.38
C THR A 408 22.03 -9.19 11.94
N TYR A 409 21.17 -9.41 10.96
CA TYR A 409 20.22 -8.40 10.49
C TYR A 409 19.09 -8.13 11.49
N LEU A 410 18.59 -9.15 12.16
CA LEU A 410 17.66 -9.04 13.28
C LEU A 410 18.21 -8.12 14.37
N ASN A 411 19.47 -8.31 14.75
CA ASN A 411 20.13 -7.55 15.82
C ASN A 411 20.35 -6.07 15.46
N LYS A 412 20.44 -5.68 14.19
CA LYS A 412 20.49 -4.25 13.79
C LYS A 412 19.21 -3.51 14.26
N VAL A 413 18.04 -4.14 14.09
CA VAL A 413 16.74 -3.57 14.51
C VAL A 413 16.60 -3.61 16.04
N ARG A 414 16.94 -4.74 16.66
CA ARG A 414 16.88 -4.93 18.11
C ARG A 414 17.79 -3.96 18.88
N ALA A 415 18.97 -3.66 18.35
CA ALA A 415 19.90 -2.69 18.94
C ALA A 415 19.27 -1.29 19.01
N ARG A 416 18.61 -0.83 17.94
CA ARG A 416 17.88 0.43 17.90
C ARG A 416 16.72 0.43 18.89
N ALA A 417 15.98 -0.66 18.98
CA ALA A 417 14.88 -0.84 19.91
C ALA A 417 15.30 -0.91 21.38
N GLY A 418 16.60 -1.11 21.65
CA GLY A 418 17.15 -1.23 23.01
C GLY A 418 16.82 -2.56 23.71
N THR A 419 16.49 -3.60 22.92
CA THR A 419 16.09 -4.92 23.45
C THR A 419 17.24 -5.88 23.63
N GLY A 420 18.46 -5.46 23.31
CA GLY A 420 19.66 -6.32 23.33
C GLY A 420 19.73 -7.27 22.14
N VAL A 421 20.84 -7.99 22.06
CA VAL A 421 21.05 -9.00 21.03
C VAL A 421 20.12 -10.19 21.23
N TYR A 422 19.78 -10.87 20.13
CA TYR A 422 19.04 -12.12 20.20
C TYR A 422 19.88 -13.21 20.90
N ALA A 423 19.31 -13.85 21.90
CA ALA A 423 19.95 -14.89 22.71
C ALA A 423 19.17 -16.20 22.72
N GLY A 424 18.22 -16.38 21.80
CA GLY A 424 17.44 -17.61 21.65
C GLY A 424 18.18 -18.70 20.87
N ALA A 425 17.52 -19.82 20.63
CA ALA A 425 18.04 -20.90 19.82
C ALA A 425 18.29 -20.50 18.36
N THR A 426 19.30 -21.08 17.73
CA THR A 426 19.78 -20.66 16.40
C THR A 426 19.36 -21.64 15.29
N ASP A 427 18.48 -22.59 15.58
CA ASP A 427 17.86 -23.43 14.56
C ASP A 427 16.92 -22.63 13.64
N LYS A 428 16.77 -23.08 12.40
CA LYS A 428 16.00 -22.37 11.38
C LYS A 428 14.55 -22.05 11.81
N PRO A 429 13.73 -22.98 12.32
CA PRO A 429 12.36 -22.70 12.72
C PRO A 429 12.26 -21.62 13.81
N THR A 430 13.14 -21.65 14.80
CA THR A 430 13.15 -20.70 15.91
C THR A 430 13.55 -19.28 15.41
N VAL A 431 14.58 -19.19 14.55
CA VAL A 431 15.02 -17.93 13.97
C VAL A 431 13.94 -17.34 13.03
N GLU A 432 13.29 -18.17 12.18
CA GLU A 432 12.19 -17.70 11.35
C GLU A 432 11.03 -17.13 12.19
N MET A 433 10.67 -17.82 13.28
CA MET A 433 9.62 -17.35 14.20
C MET A 433 10.03 -16.02 14.86
N GLU A 434 11.28 -15.86 15.28
CA GLU A 434 11.73 -14.60 15.89
C GLU A 434 11.77 -13.45 14.85
N VAL A 435 12.13 -13.72 13.60
CA VAL A 435 12.00 -12.72 12.51
C VAL A 435 10.55 -12.27 12.35
N LEU A 436 9.60 -13.21 12.34
CA LEU A 436 8.16 -12.88 12.28
C LEU A 436 7.71 -12.05 13.50
N ASN A 437 8.19 -12.39 14.70
CA ASN A 437 7.89 -11.66 15.93
C ASN A 437 8.49 -10.25 15.92
N GLU A 438 9.74 -10.12 15.46
CA GLU A 438 10.41 -8.81 15.37
C GLU A 438 9.73 -7.91 14.33
N ARG A 439 9.29 -8.48 13.19
CA ARG A 439 8.46 -7.76 12.22
C ARG A 439 7.15 -7.27 12.86
N GLY A 440 6.50 -8.10 13.67
CA GLY A 440 5.28 -7.70 14.39
C GLY A 440 5.51 -6.57 15.40
N ARG A 441 6.68 -6.55 16.09
CA ARG A 441 7.04 -5.45 17.00
C ARG A 441 7.40 -4.17 16.25
N GLU A 442 8.24 -4.30 15.24
CA GLU A 442 8.83 -3.19 14.52
C GLU A 442 7.83 -2.50 13.58
N LEU A 443 7.09 -3.31 12.81
CA LEU A 443 6.23 -2.87 11.72
C LEU A 443 4.75 -2.85 12.12
N PHE A 444 4.44 -2.98 13.42
CA PHE A 444 3.07 -2.88 13.92
C PHE A 444 2.36 -1.69 13.29
N PHE A 445 1.15 -1.91 12.79
CA PHE A 445 0.29 -0.89 12.18
C PHE A 445 0.93 -0.18 10.95
N GLU A 446 1.78 -0.87 10.18
CA GLU A 446 2.34 -0.39 8.90
C GLU A 446 1.78 -1.16 7.68
N ASN A 447 0.60 -1.76 7.82
CA ASN A 447 -0.13 -2.45 6.75
C ASN A 447 0.63 -3.63 6.08
N LYS A 448 1.42 -4.37 6.88
CA LYS A 448 2.27 -5.47 6.39
C LYS A 448 1.93 -6.83 6.99
N ARG A 449 1.37 -6.84 8.20
CA ARG A 449 1.27 -8.05 9.03
C ARG A 449 0.53 -9.21 8.38
N TRP A 450 -0.60 -8.95 7.71
CA TRP A 450 -1.33 -10.02 7.03
C TRP A 450 -0.50 -10.71 5.96
N TYR A 451 0.25 -9.93 5.19
CA TYR A 451 1.13 -10.48 4.14
C TYR A 451 2.31 -11.27 4.74
N ASP A 452 2.86 -10.83 5.87
CA ASP A 452 3.85 -11.59 6.61
C ASP A 452 3.29 -12.94 7.06
N LEU A 453 2.10 -12.95 7.68
CA LEU A 453 1.44 -14.18 8.13
C LEU A 453 1.17 -15.16 6.98
N VAL A 454 0.74 -14.67 5.83
CA VAL A 454 0.54 -15.52 4.63
C VAL A 454 1.86 -16.13 4.17
N ARG A 455 2.95 -15.36 4.10
CA ARG A 455 4.27 -15.89 3.72
C ARG A 455 4.76 -16.96 4.69
N PHE A 456 4.69 -16.70 5.99
CA PHE A 456 5.17 -17.64 7.01
C PHE A 456 4.27 -18.87 7.16
N HIS A 457 2.97 -18.73 6.90
CA HIS A 457 2.06 -19.87 6.82
C HIS A 457 2.37 -20.76 5.63
N THR A 458 2.53 -20.18 4.44
CA THR A 458 2.81 -20.96 3.23
C THR A 458 4.17 -21.65 3.30
N ALA A 459 5.15 -21.04 3.97
CA ALA A 459 6.45 -21.65 4.24
C ALA A 459 6.42 -22.71 5.36
N GLY A 460 5.30 -22.88 6.06
CA GLY A 460 5.16 -23.89 7.12
C GLY A 460 5.68 -23.47 8.50
N THR A 461 6.15 -22.22 8.67
CA THR A 461 6.66 -21.71 9.95
C THR A 461 5.54 -21.58 10.99
N ILE A 462 4.34 -21.17 10.56
CA ILE A 462 3.13 -21.06 11.39
C ILE A 462 1.94 -21.70 10.69
N ASN A 463 0.88 -21.97 11.47
CA ASN A 463 -0.45 -22.19 10.91
C ASN A 463 -1.31 -20.94 11.20
N VAL A 464 -1.61 -20.13 10.19
CA VAL A 464 -2.37 -18.89 10.34
C VAL A 464 -3.75 -19.10 10.94
N TYR A 465 -4.39 -20.27 10.67
CA TYR A 465 -5.71 -20.60 11.19
C TYR A 465 -5.74 -20.91 12.69
N THR A 466 -4.59 -21.17 13.31
CA THR A 466 -4.44 -21.26 14.76
C THR A 466 -3.71 -20.06 15.35
N TYR A 467 -2.90 -19.39 14.54
CA TYR A 467 -2.12 -18.24 14.96
C TYR A 467 -2.97 -16.97 15.13
N VAL A 468 -3.92 -16.73 14.21
CA VAL A 468 -4.83 -15.57 14.25
C VAL A 468 -6.12 -15.95 14.98
N PRO A 469 -6.44 -15.35 16.14
CA PRO A 469 -7.61 -15.75 16.95
C PRO A 469 -8.93 -15.75 16.18
N ASN A 470 -9.12 -14.74 15.31
CA ASN A 470 -10.37 -14.60 14.53
C ASN A 470 -10.52 -15.61 13.38
N LEU A 471 -9.45 -16.34 13.04
CA LEU A 471 -9.48 -17.46 12.08
C LEU A 471 -9.67 -18.81 12.75
N ALA A 472 -9.50 -18.92 14.07
CA ALA A 472 -9.64 -20.18 14.78
C ALA A 472 -11.00 -20.84 14.51
N GLY A 473 -10.97 -22.08 14.03
CA GLY A 473 -12.17 -22.85 13.67
C GLY A 473 -12.84 -22.42 12.35
N LYS A 474 -12.25 -21.53 11.57
CA LYS A 474 -12.78 -21.10 10.27
C LYS A 474 -11.95 -21.67 9.11
N THR A 475 -12.57 -21.68 7.93
CA THR A 475 -11.96 -22.11 6.66
C THR A 475 -11.89 -20.97 5.65
N THR A 476 -12.02 -19.72 6.11
CA THR A 476 -11.98 -18.54 5.24
C THR A 476 -10.67 -18.52 4.43
N PRO A 477 -10.72 -18.46 3.09
CA PRO A 477 -9.52 -18.44 2.27
C PRO A 477 -8.59 -17.29 2.60
N LEU A 478 -7.29 -17.44 2.35
CA LEU A 478 -6.31 -16.40 2.63
C LEU A 478 -6.42 -15.20 1.69
N TYR A 479 -6.84 -15.45 0.45
CA TYR A 479 -7.14 -14.40 -0.53
C TYR A 479 -8.55 -13.88 -0.38
N TRP A 480 -8.82 -12.71 -0.95
CA TRP A 480 -10.16 -12.09 -0.96
C TRP A 480 -11.00 -12.58 -2.13
N PRO A 481 -12.33 -12.67 -1.96
CA PRO A 481 -13.25 -12.89 -3.08
C PRO A 481 -13.31 -11.66 -3.99
N LEU A 482 -13.60 -11.90 -5.26
CA LEU A 482 -13.99 -10.84 -6.20
C LEU A 482 -15.46 -10.46 -5.95
N ASN A 483 -15.74 -9.17 -6.03
CA ASN A 483 -17.09 -8.63 -5.89
C ASN A 483 -18.00 -9.12 -7.02
N THR A 484 -19.28 -9.34 -6.72
CA THR A 484 -20.29 -9.79 -7.70
C THR A 484 -20.41 -8.88 -8.91
N THR A 485 -20.30 -7.57 -8.74
CA THR A 485 -20.34 -6.61 -9.85
C THR A 485 -19.15 -6.78 -10.80
N VAL A 486 -17.96 -7.02 -10.26
CA VAL A 486 -16.75 -7.28 -11.06
C VAL A 486 -16.90 -8.55 -11.90
N LEU A 487 -17.44 -9.61 -11.30
CA LEU A 487 -17.70 -10.87 -12.01
C LEU A 487 -18.79 -10.72 -13.10
N ALA A 488 -19.85 -9.96 -12.80
CA ALA A 488 -20.91 -9.73 -13.76
C ALA A 488 -20.45 -8.92 -14.97
N ASN A 489 -19.50 -7.99 -14.78
CA ASN A 489 -18.97 -7.12 -15.84
C ASN A 489 -17.95 -7.81 -16.75
N ASN A 490 -17.40 -8.96 -16.34
CA ASN A 490 -16.43 -9.71 -17.16
C ASN A 490 -16.70 -11.22 -17.06
N SER A 491 -17.36 -11.76 -18.07
CA SER A 491 -17.75 -13.18 -18.16
C SER A 491 -16.58 -14.17 -18.24
N LYS A 492 -15.34 -13.71 -18.47
CA LYS A 492 -14.14 -14.56 -18.46
C LYS A 492 -13.51 -14.71 -17.07
N LEU A 493 -14.04 -14.00 -16.07
CA LEU A 493 -13.51 -14.10 -14.71
C LEU A 493 -14.07 -15.33 -14.00
N THR A 494 -13.21 -15.97 -13.27
CA THR A 494 -13.56 -16.98 -12.25
C THR A 494 -13.41 -16.37 -10.86
N GLN A 495 -14.18 -16.84 -9.91
CA GLN A 495 -14.06 -16.42 -8.52
C GLN A 495 -12.73 -16.89 -7.90
N THR A 496 -12.25 -16.21 -6.86
CA THR A 496 -11.14 -16.66 -6.05
C THR A 496 -11.50 -18.02 -5.41
N GLN A 497 -10.54 -18.94 -5.45
CA GLN A 497 -10.75 -20.30 -4.95
C GLN A 497 -11.24 -20.29 -3.49
N GLY A 498 -12.29 -21.06 -3.22
CA GLY A 498 -12.91 -21.20 -1.90
C GLY A 498 -14.13 -20.28 -1.67
N TYR A 499 -14.53 -19.47 -2.68
CA TYR A 499 -15.73 -18.63 -2.63
C TYR A 499 -16.73 -18.93 -3.72
#